data_c0562f7372fa748cdea9f3932a0a301f
#
_entry.id   c0562f7372fa748cdea9f3932a0a301f
#
_cell.length_a   1.000
_cell.length_b   1.000
_cell.length_c   1.000
_cell.angle_alpha   90.00
_cell.angle_beta   90.00
_cell.angle_gamma   90.00
#
_symmetry.space_group_name_H-M   'P 1'
#
loop_
_entity.id
_entity.type
_entity.pdbx_description
1 polymer ?
#
loop_
_entity_poly.entity_id
_entity_poly.type
_entity_poly.pdbx_seq_one_letter_code
_entity_poly.pdbx_strand_id
1 'polypeptide(L)'
;MPADRSHEAKNDAERKRLRAFIARSSDADLSRPMPGGWTVAAVLAHAAFWDARAIYFIDTWGPGGDPTTYEPEDTDAANDSAKPLCLALPPRIAAELALRLAEESDARVKALSDAMLARIAEIGGPPFNLARAIHRKEHLDEIERT
;
A
#
# COMPACT_ATOMS: atom_id res chain seq x y z
N MET A 1 5.76 25.99 11.74
CA MET A 1 6.24 25.35 10.50
C MET A 1 5.19 24.35 10.00
N PRO A 2 4.81 24.43 8.73
CA PRO A 2 3.93 23.42 8.17
C PRO A 2 4.60 22.06 8.15
N ALA A 3 3.83 20.99 8.27
CA ALA A 3 4.33 19.63 8.21
C ALA A 3 4.79 19.30 6.78
N ASP A 4 5.78 18.40 6.67
CA ASP A 4 6.21 17.88 5.38
C ASP A 4 5.12 16.97 4.80
N ARG A 5 4.63 17.32 3.61
CA ARG A 5 3.61 16.56 2.88
C ARG A 5 4.08 16.16 1.47
N SER A 6 5.40 16.11 1.28
CA SER A 6 5.99 15.74 0.00
C SER A 6 5.56 14.35 -0.51
N HIS A 7 5.17 13.46 0.42
CA HIS A 7 4.67 12.14 0.07
C HIS A 7 3.33 12.15 -0.69
N GLU A 8 2.52 13.22 -0.55
CA GLU A 8 1.20 13.28 -1.17
C GLU A 8 1.25 13.23 -2.69
N ALA A 9 2.13 14.04 -3.30
CA ALA A 9 2.28 14.07 -4.76
C ALA A 9 2.81 12.72 -5.29
N LYS A 10 3.71 12.08 -4.57
CA LYS A 10 4.24 10.77 -4.92
C LYS A 10 3.14 9.69 -4.85
N ASN A 11 2.35 9.71 -3.79
CA ASN A 11 1.22 8.81 -3.62
C ASN A 11 0.21 8.98 -4.77
N ASP A 12 -0.13 10.20 -5.11
CA ASP A 12 -1.04 10.50 -6.22
C ASP A 12 -0.52 9.97 -7.56
N ALA A 13 0.77 10.16 -7.84
CA ALA A 13 1.38 9.74 -9.09
C ALA A 13 1.36 8.20 -9.25
N GLU A 14 1.76 7.48 -8.22
CA GLU A 14 1.78 6.01 -8.28
C GLU A 14 0.37 5.39 -8.23
N ARG A 15 -0.58 6.04 -7.58
CA ARG A 15 -1.98 5.60 -7.62
C ARG A 15 -2.56 5.75 -9.02
N LYS A 16 -2.28 6.85 -9.70
CA LYS A 16 -2.69 7.08 -11.09
C LYS A 16 -2.07 6.03 -12.02
N ARG A 17 -0.79 5.72 -11.80
CA ARG A 17 -0.08 4.67 -12.54
C ARG A 17 -0.73 3.30 -12.35
N LEU A 18 -1.07 2.95 -11.10
CA LEU A 18 -1.76 1.71 -10.78
C LEU A 18 -3.11 1.62 -11.48
N ARG A 19 -3.89 2.70 -11.43
CA ARG A 19 -5.19 2.75 -12.12
C ARG A 19 -5.04 2.52 -13.62
N ALA A 20 -4.09 3.18 -14.25
CA ALA A 20 -3.83 3.03 -15.67
C ALA A 20 -3.37 1.61 -16.02
N PHE A 21 -2.50 1.03 -15.20
CA PHE A 21 -2.05 -0.35 -15.38
C PHE A 21 -3.22 -1.33 -15.33
N ILE A 22 -4.09 -1.22 -14.34
CA ILE A 22 -5.24 -2.10 -14.18
C ILE A 22 -6.23 -1.92 -15.35
N ALA A 23 -6.46 -0.68 -15.77
CA ALA A 23 -7.40 -0.39 -16.87
C ALA A 23 -6.98 -1.00 -18.19
N ARG A 24 -5.66 -1.08 -18.47
CA ARG A 24 -5.16 -1.66 -19.72
C ARG A 24 -4.85 -3.16 -19.64
N SER A 25 -4.93 -3.75 -18.45
CA SER A 25 -4.59 -5.16 -18.26
C SER A 25 -5.78 -6.07 -18.51
N SER A 26 -5.56 -7.12 -19.30
CA SER A 26 -6.52 -8.21 -19.45
C SER A 26 -6.46 -9.16 -18.26
N ASP A 27 -7.42 -10.06 -18.13
CA ASP A 27 -7.38 -11.11 -17.13
C ASP A 27 -6.15 -12.02 -17.32
N ALA A 28 -5.74 -12.27 -18.57
CA ALA A 28 -4.52 -13.00 -18.87
C ALA A 28 -3.27 -12.25 -18.36
N ASP A 29 -3.22 -10.94 -18.57
CA ASP A 29 -2.12 -10.11 -18.06
C ASP A 29 -2.03 -10.20 -16.54
N LEU A 30 -3.17 -10.12 -15.86
CA LEU A 30 -3.23 -10.17 -14.39
C LEU A 30 -2.88 -11.55 -13.84
N SER A 31 -3.11 -12.61 -14.62
CA SER A 31 -2.79 -13.98 -14.22
C SER A 31 -1.36 -14.38 -14.57
N ARG A 32 -0.60 -13.50 -15.21
CA ARG A 32 0.76 -13.78 -15.67
C ARG A 32 1.64 -14.16 -14.48
N PRO A 33 2.44 -15.25 -14.61
CA PRO A 33 3.38 -15.64 -13.55
C PRO A 33 4.45 -14.59 -13.29
N MET A 34 4.81 -14.44 -12.03
CA MET A 34 5.89 -13.63 -11.54
C MET A 34 6.92 -14.50 -10.81
N PRO A 35 8.17 -14.05 -10.63
CA PRO A 35 9.17 -14.82 -9.89
C PRO A 35 8.68 -15.24 -8.50
N GLY A 36 9.17 -16.39 -8.02
CA GLY A 36 8.86 -16.86 -6.67
C GLY A 36 7.47 -17.49 -6.51
N GLY A 37 6.81 -17.84 -7.60
CA GLY A 37 5.48 -18.47 -7.54
C GLY A 37 4.33 -17.48 -7.32
N TRP A 38 4.56 -16.20 -7.56
CA TRP A 38 3.53 -15.16 -7.55
C TRP A 38 2.87 -15.05 -8.92
N THR A 39 1.76 -14.34 -8.98
CA THR A 39 1.17 -13.81 -10.21
C THR A 39 1.10 -12.29 -10.11
N VAL A 40 0.88 -11.61 -11.23
CA VAL A 40 0.69 -10.14 -11.22
C VAL A 40 -0.42 -9.77 -10.24
N ALA A 41 -1.59 -10.43 -10.33
CA ALA A 41 -2.72 -10.17 -9.44
C ALA A 41 -2.35 -10.42 -7.97
N ALA A 42 -1.62 -11.49 -7.67
CA ALA A 42 -1.21 -11.79 -6.30
C ALA A 42 -0.25 -10.74 -5.74
N VAL A 43 0.65 -10.19 -6.57
CA VAL A 43 1.53 -9.09 -6.16
C VAL A 43 0.72 -7.84 -5.86
N LEU A 44 -0.31 -7.55 -6.66
CA LEU A 44 -1.22 -6.43 -6.39
C LEU A 44 -2.00 -6.65 -5.08
N ALA A 45 -2.48 -7.86 -4.83
CA ALA A 45 -3.15 -8.20 -3.58
C ALA A 45 -2.22 -8.04 -2.36
N HIS A 46 -0.95 -8.40 -2.52
CA HIS A 46 0.08 -8.17 -1.51
C HIS A 46 0.24 -6.67 -1.20
N ALA A 47 0.30 -5.82 -2.22
CA ALA A 47 0.33 -4.38 -2.02
C ALA A 47 -0.93 -3.88 -1.29
N ALA A 48 -2.09 -4.43 -1.63
CA ALA A 48 -3.37 -4.11 -0.97
C ALA A 48 -3.34 -4.45 0.52
N PHE A 49 -2.74 -5.58 0.90
CA PHE A 49 -2.59 -5.97 2.30
C PHE A 49 -1.84 -4.90 3.10
N TRP A 50 -0.73 -4.41 2.57
CA TRP A 50 0.07 -3.40 3.28
C TRP A 50 -0.60 -2.03 3.31
N ASP A 51 -1.39 -1.67 2.31
CA ASP A 51 -2.22 -0.48 2.36
C ASP A 51 -3.35 -0.62 3.40
N ALA A 52 -3.98 -1.78 3.48
CA ALA A 52 -4.98 -2.08 4.50
C ALA A 52 -4.40 -1.96 5.91
N ARG A 53 -3.16 -2.38 6.10
CA ARG A 53 -2.46 -2.25 7.38
C ARG A 53 -2.28 -0.78 7.77
N ALA A 54 -1.87 0.07 6.83
CA ALA A 54 -1.75 1.50 7.09
C ALA A 54 -3.09 2.13 7.49
N ILE A 55 -4.17 1.76 6.79
CA ILE A 55 -5.53 2.20 7.11
C ILE A 55 -5.91 1.78 8.53
N TYR A 56 -5.62 0.53 8.90
CA TYR A 56 -5.92 0.01 10.24
C TYR A 56 -5.29 0.87 11.33
N PHE A 57 -4.02 1.22 11.20
CA PHE A 57 -3.34 2.03 12.20
C PHE A 57 -3.93 3.43 12.30
N ILE A 58 -4.14 4.10 11.17
CA ILE A 58 -4.70 5.45 11.17
C ILE A 58 -6.10 5.47 11.78
N ASP A 59 -6.95 4.52 11.40
CA ASP A 59 -8.31 4.43 11.92
C ASP A 59 -8.32 4.08 13.42
N THR A 60 -7.39 3.25 13.87
CA THR A 60 -7.25 2.88 15.29
C THR A 60 -6.81 4.08 16.13
N TRP A 61 -5.90 4.91 15.65
CA TRP A 61 -5.50 6.11 16.37
C TRP A 61 -6.65 7.11 16.50
N GLY A 62 -7.44 7.25 15.44
CA GLY A 62 -8.53 8.22 15.39
C GLY A 62 -8.07 9.68 15.33
N PRO A 63 -9.00 10.61 15.06
CA PRO A 63 -8.70 12.05 15.05
C PRO A 63 -8.23 12.50 16.44
N GLY A 64 -7.04 13.12 16.50
CA GLY A 64 -6.48 13.60 17.75
C GLY A 64 -6.03 12.49 18.72
N GLY A 65 -6.04 11.23 18.28
CA GLY A 65 -5.57 10.10 19.08
C GLY A 65 -4.05 10.03 19.20
N ASP A 66 -3.56 9.01 19.86
CA ASP A 66 -2.14 8.80 20.09
C ASP A 66 -1.57 7.85 19.03
N PRO A 67 -0.67 8.34 18.14
CA PRO A 67 -0.04 7.47 17.17
C PRO A 67 0.92 6.49 17.85
N THR A 68 1.11 5.32 17.24
CA THR A 68 2.06 4.32 17.69
C THR A 68 3.24 4.28 16.74
N THR A 69 4.42 3.92 17.28
CA THR A 69 5.62 3.75 16.47
C THR A 69 5.68 2.32 15.89
N TYR A 70 6.69 2.11 15.07
CA TYR A 70 6.98 0.80 14.50
C TYR A 70 7.38 -0.20 15.59
N GLU A 71 6.73 -1.34 15.57
CA GLU A 71 7.16 -2.51 16.33
C GLU A 71 7.81 -3.46 15.33
N PRO A 72 9.02 -3.97 15.62
CA PRO A 72 9.66 -4.94 14.74
C PRO A 72 8.76 -6.14 14.49
N GLU A 73 8.54 -6.46 13.23
CA GLU A 73 7.75 -7.62 12.84
C GLU A 73 8.51 -8.42 11.78
N ASP A 74 8.22 -9.69 11.68
CA ASP A 74 8.78 -10.53 10.64
C ASP A 74 7.99 -10.29 9.35
N THR A 75 8.47 -9.35 8.54
CA THR A 75 7.84 -8.97 7.27
C THR A 75 7.77 -10.16 6.30
N ASP A 76 8.83 -10.98 6.25
CA ASP A 76 8.85 -12.16 5.39
C ASP A 76 7.80 -13.17 5.83
N ALA A 77 7.65 -13.40 7.13
CA ALA A 77 6.62 -14.30 7.65
C ALA A 77 5.21 -13.78 7.31
N ALA A 78 4.97 -12.47 7.45
CA ALA A 78 3.69 -11.86 7.10
C ALA A 78 3.40 -12.03 5.60
N ASN A 79 4.38 -11.74 4.74
CA ASN A 79 4.24 -11.86 3.29
C ASN A 79 4.00 -13.31 2.87
N ASP A 80 4.79 -14.24 3.39
CA ASP A 80 4.68 -15.65 3.05
C ASP A 80 3.37 -16.27 3.56
N SER A 81 2.91 -15.83 4.73
CA SER A 81 1.63 -16.28 5.29
C SER A 81 0.43 -15.77 4.49
N ALA A 82 0.49 -14.53 3.98
CA ALA A 82 -0.57 -13.96 3.16
C ALA A 82 -0.59 -14.48 1.72
N LYS A 83 0.53 -15.01 1.23
CA LYS A 83 0.69 -15.43 -0.17
C LYS A 83 -0.40 -16.39 -0.65
N PRO A 84 -0.76 -17.47 0.08
CA PRO A 84 -1.84 -18.35 -0.37
C PRO A 84 -3.17 -17.63 -0.55
N LEU A 85 -3.49 -16.67 0.31
CA LEU A 85 -4.71 -15.86 0.20
C LEU A 85 -4.64 -14.95 -1.03
N CYS A 86 -3.49 -14.32 -1.26
CA CYS A 86 -3.29 -13.47 -2.43
C CYS A 86 -3.46 -14.26 -3.74
N LEU A 87 -2.90 -15.47 -3.80
CA LEU A 87 -2.99 -16.34 -4.97
C LEU A 87 -4.41 -16.88 -5.19
N ALA A 88 -5.22 -17.00 -4.14
CA ALA A 88 -6.58 -17.53 -4.23
C ALA A 88 -7.59 -16.51 -4.75
N LEU A 89 -7.27 -15.22 -4.74
CA LEU A 89 -8.18 -14.19 -5.21
C LEU A 89 -8.33 -14.25 -6.74
N PRO A 90 -9.56 -14.12 -7.27
CA PRO A 90 -9.73 -13.93 -8.71
C PRO A 90 -8.93 -12.70 -9.17
N PRO A 91 -8.21 -12.79 -10.31
CA PRO A 91 -7.27 -11.74 -10.71
C PRO A 91 -7.89 -10.34 -10.79
N ARG A 92 -9.08 -10.21 -11.36
CA ARG A 92 -9.75 -8.90 -11.47
C ARG A 92 -10.15 -8.36 -10.09
N ILE A 93 -10.59 -9.22 -9.20
CA ILE A 93 -10.95 -8.84 -7.83
C ILE A 93 -9.72 -8.34 -7.07
N ALA A 94 -8.59 -9.03 -7.22
CA ALA A 94 -7.33 -8.62 -6.61
C ALA A 94 -6.89 -7.23 -7.09
N ALA A 95 -6.99 -6.98 -8.40
CA ALA A 95 -6.63 -5.70 -9.00
C ALA A 95 -7.54 -4.56 -8.50
N GLU A 96 -8.85 -4.78 -8.49
CA GLU A 96 -9.83 -3.80 -8.00
C GLU A 96 -9.63 -3.50 -6.52
N LEU A 97 -9.35 -4.53 -5.73
CA LEU A 97 -9.05 -4.39 -4.30
C LEU A 97 -7.79 -3.54 -4.08
N ALA A 98 -6.74 -3.81 -4.88
CA ALA A 98 -5.49 -3.07 -4.80
C ALA A 98 -5.72 -1.57 -5.06
N LEU A 99 -6.48 -1.23 -6.09
CA LEU A 99 -6.78 0.17 -6.40
C LEU A 99 -7.62 0.82 -5.31
N ARG A 100 -8.66 0.14 -4.84
CA ARG A 100 -9.52 0.67 -3.78
C ARG A 100 -8.74 0.96 -2.50
N LEU A 101 -7.91 0.02 -2.06
CA LEU A 101 -7.13 0.20 -0.83
C LEU A 101 -6.01 1.23 -1.01
N ALA A 102 -5.45 1.37 -2.21
CA ALA A 102 -4.54 2.48 -2.51
C ALA A 102 -5.24 3.83 -2.39
N GLU A 103 -6.45 3.96 -2.93
CA GLU A 103 -7.24 5.18 -2.82
C GLU A 103 -7.58 5.51 -1.36
N GLU A 104 -8.01 4.51 -0.60
CA GLU A 104 -8.38 4.68 0.80
C GLU A 104 -7.15 5.03 1.67
N SER A 105 -6.03 4.33 1.50
CA SER A 105 -4.82 4.60 2.29
C SER A 105 -4.26 5.98 2.00
N ASP A 106 -4.20 6.38 0.73
CA ASP A 106 -3.73 7.71 0.34
C ASP A 106 -4.64 8.81 0.91
N ALA A 107 -5.95 8.59 0.90
CA ALA A 107 -6.91 9.53 1.48
C ALA A 107 -6.73 9.64 3.01
N ARG A 108 -6.52 8.52 3.71
CA ARG A 108 -6.25 8.51 5.15
C ARG A 108 -4.96 9.27 5.50
N VAL A 109 -3.90 9.01 4.75
CA VAL A 109 -2.61 9.69 4.95
C VAL A 109 -2.76 11.20 4.72
N LYS A 110 -3.46 11.59 3.65
CA LYS A 110 -3.69 12.99 3.31
C LYS A 110 -4.51 13.72 4.37
N ALA A 111 -5.44 13.03 5.01
CA ALA A 111 -6.32 13.59 6.04
C ALA A 111 -5.64 13.75 7.41
N LEU A 112 -4.43 13.21 7.60
CA LEU A 112 -3.69 13.40 8.85
C LEU A 112 -3.43 14.88 9.09
N SER A 113 -3.75 15.37 10.29
CA SER A 113 -3.52 16.77 10.65
C SER A 113 -2.02 17.05 10.82
N ASP A 114 -1.64 18.31 10.70
CA ASP A 114 -0.25 18.72 10.95
C ASP A 114 0.17 18.37 12.39
N ALA A 115 -0.74 18.49 13.36
CA ALA A 115 -0.49 18.10 14.74
C ALA A 115 -0.23 16.59 14.86
N MET A 116 -0.98 15.77 14.15
CA MET A 116 -0.77 14.33 14.12
C MET A 116 0.57 13.97 13.47
N LEU A 117 0.90 14.59 12.34
CA LEU A 117 2.18 14.38 11.67
C LEU A 117 3.36 14.77 12.57
N ALA A 118 3.23 15.85 13.33
CA ALA A 118 4.26 16.25 14.28
C ALA A 118 4.45 15.21 15.38
N ARG A 119 3.36 14.68 15.93
CA ARG A 119 3.42 13.63 16.96
C ARG A 119 4.02 12.33 16.42
N ILE A 120 3.68 11.96 15.20
CA ILE A 120 4.29 10.80 14.52
C ILE A 120 5.80 10.98 14.43
N ALA A 121 6.26 12.15 14.01
CA ALA A 121 7.69 12.45 13.93
C ALA A 121 8.37 12.37 15.30
N GLU A 122 7.74 12.86 16.36
CA GLU A 122 8.27 12.84 17.72
C GLU A 122 8.51 11.43 18.26
N ILE A 123 7.66 10.47 17.88
CA ILE A 123 7.80 9.08 18.32
C ILE A 123 8.73 8.25 17.44
N GLY A 124 9.39 8.87 16.45
CA GLY A 124 10.37 8.20 15.58
C GLY A 124 9.80 7.63 14.29
N GLY A 125 8.58 8.02 13.93
CA GLY A 125 7.91 7.60 12.70
C GLY A 125 6.77 6.62 12.92
N PRO A 126 5.90 6.46 11.93
CA PRO A 126 4.74 5.57 12.01
C PRO A 126 5.14 4.11 11.75
N PRO A 127 4.25 3.14 12.03
CA PRO A 127 4.49 1.73 11.75
C PRO A 127 4.31 1.36 10.25
N PHE A 128 4.21 2.36 9.39
CA PHE A 128 4.10 2.22 7.94
C PHE A 128 4.73 3.45 7.29
N ASN A 129 5.04 3.36 6.00
CA ASN A 129 5.61 4.50 5.28
C ASN A 129 4.49 5.45 4.82
N LEU A 130 4.56 6.72 5.19
CA LEU A 130 3.61 7.76 4.73
C LEU A 130 3.66 7.89 3.20
N ALA A 131 4.83 7.71 2.59
CA ALA A 131 4.97 7.59 1.15
C ALA A 131 4.55 6.18 0.70
N ARG A 132 3.25 5.93 0.63
CA ARG A 132 2.69 4.65 0.18
C ARG A 132 3.14 4.31 -1.25
N ALA A 133 3.51 5.34 -2.01
CA ALA A 133 4.04 5.21 -3.36
C ALA A 133 5.29 4.34 -3.46
N ILE A 134 6.14 4.30 -2.45
CA ILE A 134 7.41 3.56 -2.50
C ILE A 134 7.16 2.08 -2.77
N HIS A 135 6.33 1.44 -1.99
CA HIS A 135 5.98 0.02 -2.11
C HIS A 135 5.24 -0.25 -3.42
N ARG A 136 4.30 0.61 -3.76
CA ARG A 136 3.51 0.53 -5.00
C ARG A 136 4.40 0.61 -6.24
N LYS A 137 5.32 1.58 -6.24
CA LYS A 137 6.28 1.77 -7.33
C LYS A 137 7.19 0.56 -7.50
N GLU A 138 7.71 0.05 -6.41
CA GLU A 138 8.58 -1.13 -6.41
C GLU A 138 7.92 -2.31 -7.16
N HIS A 139 6.69 -2.62 -6.81
CA HIS A 139 5.97 -3.72 -7.43
C HIS A 139 5.54 -3.45 -8.87
N LEU A 140 5.10 -2.23 -9.18
CA LEU A 140 4.75 -1.87 -10.56
C LEU A 140 5.98 -1.92 -11.47
N ASP A 141 7.13 -1.43 -10.99
CA ASP A 141 8.39 -1.52 -11.73
C ASP A 141 8.76 -2.98 -11.99
N GLU A 142 8.63 -3.84 -10.97
CA GLU A 142 8.91 -5.28 -11.10
C GLU A 142 7.99 -5.93 -12.13
N ILE A 143 6.70 -5.66 -12.07
CA ILE A 143 5.70 -6.19 -13.01
C ILE A 143 6.03 -5.77 -14.45
N GLU A 144 6.41 -4.51 -14.65
CA GLU A 144 6.71 -3.97 -15.98
C GLU A 144 8.04 -4.46 -16.55
N ARG A 145 8.97 -4.92 -15.70
CA ARG A 145 10.24 -5.50 -16.14
C ARG A 145 10.14 -6.96 -16.59
N THR A 146 9.09 -7.65 -16.19
CA THR A 146 8.90 -9.09 -16.50
C THR A 146 7.90 -9.35 -17.66
#